data_2a8285a81ea5f0e3a1376ef9a384ad83
#
_entry.id   2a8285a81ea5f0e3a1376ef9a384ad83
#
_cell.length_a   1.000
_cell.length_b   1.000
_cell.length_c   1.000
_cell.angle_alpha   90.00
_cell.angle_beta   90.00
_cell.angle_gamma   90.00
#
_symmetry.space_group_name_H-M   'P 1'
#
loop_
_entity.id
_entity.type
_entity.pdbx_description
1 polymer ?
#
loop_
_entity_poly.entity_id
_entity_poly.type
_entity_poly.pdbx_seq_one_letter_code
_entity_poly.pdbx_strand_id
1 'polypeptide(L)'
;MQEHDLPDVQRLWKEEAGWGTLAEEMWRRYVVDAPMGGISGTIATDADAGCIVGQFIFFPSLISLDGRELRAFRPGAPILAKSFRFRSPNPFSHPIVAMYRYAVKALRARGDGLIYMVPDPRWMRLFKMFPFLQTGSFPLWRLPLPLAAPLPLAKGFTASPLDAWDERVDRLWEAARKLHGCMVVRDSRTLPWKLGEAQHEVIAVGRDGELVGLSASRQRKNEEQWLVCELLAADDADALHATITSVVNVAHAKALASLSSSKPIRKVTLLVTPLMEPVVRSLGFVRDQYDFPLVVHVLDEQLRAEDVNPSRWYVTAND
;
A
#
# COMPACT_ATOMS: atom_id res chain seq x y z
N MET A 1 -2.76 -21.84 6.17
CA MET A 1 -1.89 -21.95 4.98
C MET A 1 -0.48 -22.16 5.48
N GLN A 2 0.23 -23.13 4.95
CA GLN A 2 1.58 -23.55 5.33
C GLN A 2 2.44 -23.71 4.07
N GLU A 3 3.75 -23.92 4.21
CA GLU A 3 4.66 -24.00 3.07
C GLU A 3 4.31 -25.14 2.10
N HIS A 4 3.87 -26.28 2.62
CA HIS A 4 3.45 -27.41 1.79
C HIS A 4 2.19 -27.16 0.94
N ASP A 5 1.42 -26.10 1.24
CA ASP A 5 0.24 -25.70 0.45
C ASP A 5 0.65 -24.94 -0.82
N LEU A 6 1.90 -24.49 -0.93
CA LEU A 6 2.36 -23.59 -2.00
C LEU A 6 2.11 -24.13 -3.41
N PRO A 7 2.39 -25.40 -3.76
CA PRO A 7 2.14 -25.92 -5.12
C PRO A 7 0.67 -25.81 -5.52
N ASP A 8 -0.25 -26.16 -4.64
CA ASP A 8 -1.70 -26.06 -4.88
C ASP A 8 -2.18 -24.62 -4.97
N VAL A 9 -1.64 -23.73 -4.12
CA VAL A 9 -1.93 -22.31 -4.17
C VAL A 9 -1.43 -21.70 -5.48
N GLN A 10 -0.24 -22.04 -5.95
CA GLN A 10 0.29 -21.59 -7.26
C GLN A 10 -0.57 -22.10 -8.43
N ARG A 11 -1.01 -23.35 -8.38
CA ARG A 11 -1.96 -23.91 -9.36
C ARG A 11 -3.26 -23.09 -9.38
N LEU A 12 -3.84 -22.83 -8.22
CA LEU A 12 -5.08 -22.04 -8.10
C LEU A 12 -4.91 -20.61 -8.65
N TRP A 13 -3.77 -19.97 -8.41
CA TRP A 13 -3.44 -18.66 -8.99
C TRP A 13 -3.38 -18.72 -10.51
N LYS A 14 -2.67 -19.70 -11.06
CA LYS A 14 -2.51 -19.88 -12.51
C LYS A 14 -3.85 -20.11 -13.21
N GLU A 15 -4.72 -20.93 -12.62
CA GLU A 15 -5.94 -21.37 -13.26
C GLU A 15 -7.13 -20.40 -13.03
N GLU A 16 -7.18 -19.73 -11.89
CA GLU A 16 -8.39 -19.08 -11.42
C GLU A 16 -8.27 -17.57 -11.15
N ALA A 17 -7.05 -17.05 -10.94
CA ALA A 17 -6.88 -15.67 -10.50
C ALA A 17 -7.13 -14.64 -11.62
N GLY A 18 -6.75 -14.94 -12.85
CA GLY A 18 -6.92 -14.03 -13.99
C GLY A 18 -5.96 -12.83 -14.02
N TRP A 19 -5.13 -12.65 -12.99
CA TRP A 19 -4.13 -11.58 -12.90
C TRP A 19 -2.68 -12.07 -12.88
N GLY A 20 -2.45 -13.34 -13.12
CA GLY A 20 -1.13 -13.94 -13.24
C GLY A 20 -0.85 -15.03 -12.21
N THR A 21 0.36 -15.57 -12.27
CA THR A 21 0.85 -16.62 -11.37
C THR A 21 1.44 -16.02 -10.10
N LEU A 22 1.37 -16.77 -9.00
CA LEU A 22 2.11 -16.46 -7.79
C LEU A 22 3.56 -16.92 -7.97
N ALA A 23 4.47 -15.97 -8.12
CA ALA A 23 5.89 -16.28 -8.17
C ALA A 23 6.39 -16.74 -6.79
N GLU A 24 7.35 -17.67 -6.76
CA GLU A 24 7.93 -18.17 -5.52
C GLU A 24 8.61 -17.05 -4.73
N GLU A 25 9.29 -16.11 -5.41
CA GLU A 25 9.93 -14.95 -4.78
C GLU A 25 8.90 -14.06 -4.06
N MET A 26 7.72 -13.87 -4.66
CA MET A 26 6.63 -13.13 -4.02
C MET A 26 6.13 -13.85 -2.77
N TRP A 27 5.98 -15.17 -2.84
CA TRP A 27 5.61 -15.98 -1.69
C TRP A 27 6.64 -15.86 -0.57
N ARG A 28 7.92 -16.14 -0.88
CA ARG A 28 9.00 -16.04 0.10
C ARG A 28 9.03 -14.68 0.77
N ARG A 29 8.95 -13.61 -0.03
CA ARG A 29 8.96 -12.24 0.47
C ARG A 29 7.86 -11.96 1.50
N TYR A 30 6.63 -12.40 1.25
CA TYR A 30 5.52 -12.12 2.14
C TYR A 30 5.34 -13.14 3.27
N VAL A 31 5.86 -14.35 3.12
CA VAL A 31 5.70 -15.44 4.09
C VAL A 31 6.94 -15.62 4.96
N VAL A 32 8.12 -15.61 4.34
CA VAL A 32 9.39 -15.94 5.00
C VAL A 32 10.11 -14.67 5.45
N ASP A 33 10.23 -13.69 4.56
CA ASP A 33 11.11 -12.53 4.73
C ASP A 33 10.38 -11.29 5.29
N ALA A 34 9.10 -11.41 5.64
CA ALA A 34 8.34 -10.29 6.17
C ALA A 34 8.89 -9.84 7.54
N PRO A 35 9.36 -8.58 7.69
CA PRO A 35 10.02 -8.12 8.91
C PRO A 35 9.11 -8.11 10.15
N MET A 36 7.80 -8.11 9.96
CA MET A 36 6.78 -8.14 11.03
C MET A 36 6.24 -9.55 11.31
N GLY A 37 6.86 -10.60 10.76
CA GLY A 37 6.40 -11.98 10.83
C GLY A 37 5.55 -12.39 9.63
N GLY A 38 5.45 -13.69 9.43
CA GLY A 38 4.91 -14.29 8.22
C GLY A 38 3.43 -14.01 7.95
N ILE A 39 3.06 -14.34 6.74
CA ILE A 39 1.71 -14.19 6.21
C ILE A 39 0.68 -14.93 7.07
N SER A 40 -0.50 -14.34 7.18
CA SER A 40 -1.70 -15.07 7.54
C SER A 40 -2.50 -15.37 6.29
N GLY A 41 -2.95 -16.61 6.15
CA GLY A 41 -3.76 -17.01 5.02
C GLY A 41 -4.64 -18.18 5.38
N THR A 42 -5.80 -18.23 4.78
CA THR A 42 -6.73 -19.35 4.89
C THR A 42 -6.89 -20.05 3.55
N ILE A 43 -7.10 -21.34 3.60
CA ILE A 43 -7.39 -22.17 2.44
C ILE A 43 -8.77 -22.81 2.62
N ALA A 44 -9.44 -23.09 1.52
CA ALA A 44 -10.60 -23.96 1.45
C ALA A 44 -10.21 -25.22 0.69
N THR A 45 -10.48 -26.38 1.29
CA THR A 45 -10.20 -27.68 0.69
C THR A 45 -11.52 -28.36 0.31
N ASP A 46 -11.57 -28.98 -0.86
CA ASP A 46 -12.67 -29.87 -1.23
C ASP A 46 -12.55 -31.15 -0.38
N ALA A 47 -13.55 -31.44 0.39
CA ALA A 47 -13.54 -32.59 1.30
C ALA A 47 -13.48 -33.95 0.57
N ASP A 48 -14.06 -34.03 -0.64
CA ASP A 48 -14.12 -35.27 -1.43
C ASP A 48 -12.82 -35.48 -2.22
N ALA A 49 -12.28 -34.42 -2.80
CA ALA A 49 -11.07 -34.48 -3.64
C ALA A 49 -9.77 -34.26 -2.86
N GLY A 50 -9.82 -33.73 -1.64
CA GLY A 50 -8.65 -33.40 -0.82
C GLY A 50 -7.80 -32.26 -1.35
N CYS A 51 -8.22 -31.56 -2.40
CA CYS A 51 -7.43 -30.50 -3.06
C CYS A 51 -7.85 -29.10 -2.58
N ILE A 52 -6.90 -28.15 -2.64
CA ILE A 52 -7.18 -26.74 -2.34
C ILE A 52 -8.00 -26.13 -3.49
N VAL A 53 -9.17 -25.61 -3.15
CA VAL A 53 -10.12 -24.97 -4.08
C VAL A 53 -10.32 -23.48 -3.82
N GLY A 54 -9.75 -22.96 -2.74
CA GLY A 54 -9.80 -21.55 -2.44
C GLY A 54 -8.68 -21.09 -1.52
N GLN A 55 -8.35 -19.82 -1.63
CA GLN A 55 -7.42 -19.15 -0.73
C GLN A 55 -7.84 -17.71 -0.44
N PHE A 56 -7.47 -17.21 0.74
CA PHE A 56 -7.54 -15.82 1.10
C PHE A 56 -6.29 -15.43 1.88
N ILE A 57 -5.46 -14.56 1.31
CA ILE A 57 -4.19 -14.12 1.88
C ILE A 57 -4.41 -12.83 2.68
N PHE A 58 -3.67 -12.71 3.78
CA PHE A 58 -3.60 -11.52 4.62
C PHE A 58 -2.13 -11.10 4.71
N PHE A 59 -1.76 -10.10 3.93
CA PHE A 59 -0.40 -9.57 3.89
C PHE A 59 -0.09 -8.84 5.20
N PRO A 60 1.00 -9.21 5.89
CA PRO A 60 1.37 -8.59 7.14
C PRO A 60 1.75 -7.12 6.93
N SER A 61 1.46 -6.31 7.92
CA SER A 61 1.82 -4.91 8.00
C SER A 61 2.06 -4.54 9.47
N LEU A 62 2.84 -3.51 9.70
CA LEU A 62 3.02 -2.92 11.01
C LEU A 62 2.50 -1.48 10.95
N ILE A 63 1.63 -1.11 11.89
CA ILE A 63 1.04 0.23 11.96
C ILE A 63 1.49 0.90 13.24
N SER A 64 1.96 2.13 13.13
CA SER A 64 2.09 3.05 14.25
C SER A 64 0.76 3.75 14.49
N LEU A 65 0.17 3.53 15.66
CA LEU A 65 -1.04 4.21 16.14
C LEU A 65 -0.67 4.97 17.42
N ASP A 66 -0.64 6.30 17.35
CA ASP A 66 -0.17 7.17 18.44
C ASP A 66 1.18 6.76 19.02
N GLY A 67 2.10 6.33 18.17
CA GLY A 67 3.42 5.84 18.57
C GLY A 67 3.46 4.41 19.08
N ARG A 68 2.33 3.74 19.28
CA ARG A 68 2.25 2.30 19.58
C ARG A 68 2.26 1.50 18.29
N GLU A 69 3.13 0.52 18.18
CA GLU A 69 3.14 -0.39 17.03
C GLU A 69 2.15 -1.54 17.21
N LEU A 70 1.36 -1.77 16.17
CA LEU A 70 0.34 -2.80 16.10
C LEU A 70 0.56 -3.64 14.85
N ARG A 71 0.46 -4.96 14.99
CA ARG A 71 0.38 -5.83 13.82
C ARG A 71 -0.98 -5.65 13.15
N ALA A 72 -0.93 -5.44 11.83
CA ALA A 72 -2.09 -5.26 10.98
C ALA A 72 -1.98 -6.11 9.73
N PHE A 73 -3.06 -6.25 9.00
CA PHE A 73 -3.09 -7.07 7.80
C PHE A 73 -3.87 -6.40 6.68
N ARG A 74 -3.37 -6.59 5.45
CA ARG A 74 -4.12 -6.25 4.24
C ARG A 74 -4.66 -7.53 3.62
N PRO A 75 -5.98 -7.71 3.54
CA PRO A 75 -6.55 -8.83 2.81
C PRO A 75 -6.29 -8.64 1.32
N GLY A 76 -5.88 -9.72 0.67
CA GLY A 76 -5.57 -9.70 -0.76
C GLY A 76 -5.84 -11.04 -1.43
N ALA A 77 -5.97 -11.01 -2.76
CA ALA A 77 -6.09 -12.17 -3.61
C ALA A 77 -7.10 -13.24 -3.11
N PRO A 78 -8.36 -12.90 -2.84
CA PRO A 78 -9.37 -13.91 -2.56
C PRO A 78 -9.63 -14.70 -3.84
N ILE A 79 -9.15 -15.93 -3.91
CA ILE A 79 -9.31 -16.82 -5.07
C ILE A 79 -10.18 -18.00 -4.66
N LEU A 80 -11.11 -18.37 -5.54
CA LEU A 80 -11.96 -19.53 -5.39
C LEU A 80 -12.13 -20.18 -6.77
N ALA A 81 -11.99 -21.50 -6.85
CA ALA A 81 -12.20 -22.25 -8.06
C ALA A 81 -13.63 -22.03 -8.60
N LYS A 82 -13.77 -21.90 -9.92
CA LYS A 82 -15.04 -21.55 -10.58
C LYS A 82 -16.20 -22.44 -10.16
N SER A 83 -15.95 -23.75 -10.01
CA SER A 83 -16.96 -24.73 -9.58
C SER A 83 -17.52 -24.47 -8.18
N PHE A 84 -16.88 -23.64 -7.36
CA PHE A 84 -17.28 -23.32 -6.00
C PHE A 84 -17.86 -21.90 -5.84
N ARG A 85 -17.72 -21.02 -6.86
CA ARG A 85 -18.13 -19.61 -6.75
C ARG A 85 -19.63 -19.40 -6.57
N PHE A 86 -20.45 -20.30 -7.10
CA PHE A 86 -21.90 -20.15 -7.13
C PHE A 86 -22.64 -21.28 -6.41
N ARG A 87 -21.96 -22.04 -5.54
CA ARG A 87 -22.58 -23.16 -4.83
C ARG A 87 -23.55 -22.75 -3.72
N SER A 88 -23.51 -21.51 -3.27
CA SER A 88 -24.44 -21.04 -2.23
C SER A 88 -25.20 -19.80 -2.69
N PRO A 89 -26.56 -19.83 -2.63
CA PRO A 89 -27.38 -18.66 -2.86
C PRO A 89 -27.29 -17.63 -1.72
N ASN A 90 -26.85 -18.07 -0.52
CA ASN A 90 -26.66 -17.18 0.63
C ASN A 90 -25.23 -16.63 0.63
N PRO A 91 -25.04 -15.31 0.43
CA PRO A 91 -23.72 -14.71 0.40
C PRO A 91 -22.94 -14.89 1.72
N PHE A 92 -23.61 -15.05 2.86
CA PHE A 92 -22.97 -15.23 4.15
C PHE A 92 -22.40 -16.64 4.36
N SER A 93 -22.83 -17.62 3.59
CA SER A 93 -22.28 -18.99 3.57
C SER A 93 -21.25 -19.19 2.44
N HIS A 94 -20.92 -18.13 1.70
CA HIS A 94 -19.93 -18.20 0.62
C HIS A 94 -18.54 -18.57 1.17
N PRO A 95 -17.78 -19.48 0.52
CA PRO A 95 -16.49 -19.94 1.02
C PRO A 95 -15.49 -18.82 1.34
N ILE A 96 -15.45 -17.74 0.54
CA ILE A 96 -14.59 -16.57 0.82
C ILE A 96 -14.96 -15.93 2.16
N VAL A 97 -16.24 -15.81 2.48
CA VAL A 97 -16.69 -15.25 3.78
C VAL A 97 -16.33 -16.19 4.93
N ALA A 98 -16.45 -17.50 4.72
CA ALA A 98 -16.03 -18.49 5.71
C ALA A 98 -14.52 -18.42 5.97
N MET A 99 -13.69 -18.37 4.92
CA MET A 99 -12.24 -18.19 5.02
C MET A 99 -11.87 -16.91 5.77
N TYR A 100 -12.54 -15.79 5.46
CA TYR A 100 -12.33 -14.52 6.15
C TYR A 100 -12.66 -14.63 7.66
N ARG A 101 -13.80 -15.21 8.02
CA ARG A 101 -14.19 -15.40 9.42
C ARG A 101 -13.19 -16.27 10.18
N TYR A 102 -12.70 -17.32 9.55
CA TYR A 102 -11.68 -18.18 10.12
C TYR A 102 -10.37 -17.41 10.36
N ALA A 103 -9.94 -16.62 9.38
CA ALA A 103 -8.77 -15.76 9.52
C ALA A 103 -8.94 -14.77 10.68
N VAL A 104 -10.05 -14.05 10.73
CA VAL A 104 -10.36 -13.09 11.81
C VAL A 104 -10.28 -13.73 13.18
N LYS A 105 -10.83 -14.95 13.34
CA LYS A 105 -10.75 -15.71 14.60
C LYS A 105 -9.29 -15.98 14.99
N ALA A 106 -8.46 -16.41 14.03
CA ALA A 106 -7.05 -16.71 14.27
C ALA A 106 -6.24 -15.45 14.58
N LEU A 107 -6.50 -14.35 13.84
CA LEU A 107 -5.83 -13.07 14.06
C LEU A 107 -6.15 -12.49 15.45
N ARG A 108 -7.41 -12.51 15.87
CA ARG A 108 -7.83 -12.10 17.22
C ARG A 108 -7.19 -12.93 18.31
N ALA A 109 -7.18 -14.25 18.15
CA ALA A 109 -6.57 -15.16 19.13
C ALA A 109 -5.05 -14.91 19.29
N ARG A 110 -4.41 -14.32 18.29
CA ARG A 110 -3.00 -13.96 18.27
C ARG A 110 -2.73 -12.55 18.83
N GLY A 111 -3.76 -11.76 19.09
CA GLY A 111 -3.66 -10.37 19.56
C GLY A 111 -3.28 -9.38 18.47
N ASP A 112 -3.66 -9.63 17.22
CA ASP A 112 -3.44 -8.70 16.12
C ASP A 112 -4.41 -7.52 16.19
N GLY A 113 -3.96 -6.31 15.80
CA GLY A 113 -4.71 -5.07 16.01
C GLY A 113 -5.86 -4.85 15.04
N LEU A 114 -5.61 -4.93 13.74
CA LEU A 114 -6.62 -4.62 12.74
C LEU A 114 -6.34 -5.21 11.35
N ILE A 115 -7.39 -5.25 10.54
CA ILE A 115 -7.32 -5.49 9.09
C ILE A 115 -7.71 -4.18 8.41
N TYR A 116 -6.95 -3.74 7.42
CA TYR A 116 -7.22 -2.51 6.67
C TYR A 116 -6.93 -2.67 5.19
N MET A 117 -7.52 -1.81 4.38
CA MET A 117 -7.15 -1.65 2.98
C MET A 117 -7.67 -0.32 2.42
N VAL A 118 -7.07 0.10 1.33
CA VAL A 118 -7.49 1.22 0.50
C VAL A 118 -7.86 0.66 -0.89
N PRO A 119 -9.01 0.01 -1.01
CA PRO A 119 -9.37 -0.71 -2.23
C PRO A 119 -9.78 0.23 -3.37
N ASP A 120 -9.70 -0.29 -4.60
CA ASP A 120 -10.36 0.35 -5.73
C ASP A 120 -11.87 0.47 -5.43
N PRO A 121 -12.50 1.64 -5.64
CA PRO A 121 -13.91 1.88 -5.32
C PRO A 121 -14.88 0.86 -5.95
N ARG A 122 -14.49 0.26 -7.09
CA ARG A 122 -15.30 -0.78 -7.77
C ARG A 122 -15.52 -2.03 -6.90
N TRP A 123 -14.62 -2.30 -5.97
CA TRP A 123 -14.69 -3.47 -5.08
C TRP A 123 -15.60 -3.27 -3.87
N MET A 124 -16.03 -2.02 -3.58
CA MET A 124 -16.80 -1.70 -2.38
C MET A 124 -18.11 -2.49 -2.24
N ARG A 125 -18.69 -2.93 -3.36
CA ARG A 125 -19.89 -3.79 -3.32
C ARG A 125 -19.64 -5.15 -2.67
N LEU A 126 -18.43 -5.70 -2.86
CA LEU A 126 -18.04 -6.99 -2.27
C LEU A 126 -17.78 -6.87 -0.78
N PHE A 127 -17.27 -5.72 -0.33
CA PHE A 127 -16.94 -5.51 1.08
C PHE A 127 -18.16 -5.42 2.00
N LYS A 128 -19.36 -5.23 1.46
CA LYS A 128 -20.61 -5.27 2.24
C LYS A 128 -20.88 -6.64 2.91
N MET A 129 -20.23 -7.71 2.44
CA MET A 129 -20.34 -9.05 3.05
C MET A 129 -19.39 -9.24 4.25
N PHE A 130 -18.52 -8.28 4.51
CA PHE A 130 -17.50 -8.33 5.56
C PHE A 130 -17.76 -7.24 6.59
N PRO A 131 -17.32 -7.40 7.84
CA PRO A 131 -17.54 -6.43 8.91
C PRO A 131 -16.53 -5.27 8.83
N PHE A 132 -16.31 -4.73 7.63
CA PHE A 132 -15.49 -3.54 7.43
C PHE A 132 -16.27 -2.27 7.74
N LEU A 133 -15.65 -1.40 8.52
CA LEU A 133 -16.06 -0.02 8.64
C LEU A 133 -15.43 0.77 7.50
N GLN A 134 -16.24 1.40 6.67
CA GLN A 134 -15.75 2.44 5.78
C GLN A 134 -15.62 3.72 6.59
N THR A 135 -14.37 4.11 6.90
CA THR A 135 -14.09 5.24 7.76
C THR A 135 -13.95 6.55 7.00
N GLY A 136 -13.72 6.50 5.69
CA GLY A 136 -13.61 7.65 4.78
C GLY A 136 -12.91 7.31 3.49
N SER A 137 -12.28 8.29 2.84
CA SER A 137 -11.57 8.07 1.58
C SER A 137 -10.40 9.05 1.39
N PHE A 138 -9.45 8.66 0.54
CA PHE A 138 -8.31 9.48 0.14
C PHE A 138 -8.40 9.80 -1.36
N PRO A 139 -8.37 11.08 -1.74
CA PRO A 139 -8.41 11.47 -3.13
C PRO A 139 -7.10 11.16 -3.85
N LEU A 140 -7.22 10.72 -5.10
CA LEU A 140 -6.11 10.70 -6.03
C LEU A 140 -5.94 12.10 -6.64
N TRP A 141 -4.70 12.59 -6.66
CA TRP A 141 -4.36 13.85 -7.31
C TRP A 141 -3.39 13.60 -8.45
N ARG A 142 -3.44 14.45 -9.47
CA ARG A 142 -2.62 14.35 -10.68
C ARG A 142 -2.05 15.70 -11.09
N LEU A 143 -0.85 15.66 -11.67
CA LEU A 143 -0.23 16.78 -12.34
C LEU A 143 0.13 16.35 -13.77
N PRO A 144 -0.31 17.08 -14.81
CA PRO A 144 0.05 16.79 -16.19
C PRO A 144 1.57 16.88 -16.42
N LEU A 145 2.10 16.02 -17.30
CA LEU A 145 3.51 15.95 -17.69
C LEU A 145 3.64 15.92 -19.23
N PRO A 146 4.78 16.34 -19.79
CA PRO A 146 5.87 17.04 -19.11
C PRO A 146 5.50 18.47 -18.70
N LEU A 147 6.19 19.01 -17.72
CA LEU A 147 6.11 20.43 -17.35
C LEU A 147 6.86 21.30 -18.38
N ALA A 148 6.61 22.61 -18.39
CA ALA A 148 7.39 23.56 -19.20
C ALA A 148 8.87 23.63 -18.75
N ALA A 149 9.12 23.49 -17.46
CA ALA A 149 10.45 23.41 -16.86
C ALA A 149 10.37 22.62 -15.53
N PRO A 150 11.50 22.07 -15.04
CA PRO A 150 11.55 21.48 -13.70
C PRO A 150 11.14 22.49 -12.62
N LEU A 151 10.48 22.03 -11.58
CA LEU A 151 10.12 22.88 -10.44
C LEU A 151 11.37 23.23 -9.62
N PRO A 152 11.53 24.48 -9.17
CA PRO A 152 12.68 24.86 -8.36
C PRO A 152 12.59 24.19 -6.98
N LEU A 153 13.69 23.59 -6.54
CA LEU A 153 13.85 23.19 -5.16
C LEU A 153 14.10 24.43 -4.30
N ALA A 154 13.50 24.50 -3.13
CA ALA A 154 13.74 25.58 -2.20
C ALA A 154 15.21 25.62 -1.77
N LYS A 155 15.72 26.84 -1.46
CA LYS A 155 17.12 27.04 -1.04
C LYS A 155 17.44 26.19 0.20
N GLY A 156 18.61 25.55 0.19
CA GLY A 156 19.07 24.69 1.27
C GLY A 156 18.66 23.23 1.15
N PHE A 157 17.72 22.90 0.23
CA PHE A 157 17.38 21.52 -0.04
C PHE A 157 18.19 20.93 -1.19
N THR A 158 18.49 19.64 -1.07
CA THR A 158 19.11 18.81 -2.12
C THR A 158 18.25 17.59 -2.38
N ALA A 159 18.30 17.04 -3.59
CA ALA A 159 17.63 15.81 -3.95
C ALA A 159 18.58 14.91 -4.73
N SER A 160 18.71 13.66 -4.33
CA SER A 160 19.56 12.64 -4.96
C SER A 160 18.95 11.25 -4.83
N PRO A 161 19.33 10.28 -5.66
CA PRO A 161 19.00 8.89 -5.40
C PRO A 161 19.41 8.48 -3.98
N LEU A 162 18.55 7.69 -3.32
CA LEU A 162 18.89 7.12 -2.01
C LEU A 162 20.03 6.10 -2.21
N ASP A 163 21.11 6.26 -1.47
CA ASP A 163 22.30 5.42 -1.54
C ASP A 163 22.22 4.17 -0.64
N ALA A 164 21.56 4.28 0.51
CA ALA A 164 21.41 3.17 1.46
C ALA A 164 20.14 3.28 2.30
N TRP A 165 19.62 2.15 2.69
CA TRP A 165 18.56 2.01 3.69
C TRP A 165 19.20 1.86 5.08
N ASP A 166 19.42 2.96 5.76
CA ASP A 166 20.17 3.02 7.01
C ASP A 166 19.44 3.85 8.09
N GLU A 167 20.12 4.12 9.18
CA GLU A 167 19.61 4.88 10.33
C GLU A 167 19.10 6.29 10.01
N ARG A 168 19.50 6.88 8.86
CA ARG A 168 18.94 8.18 8.43
C ARG A 168 17.45 8.03 8.11
N VAL A 169 17.08 6.91 7.51
CA VAL A 169 15.66 6.59 7.23
C VAL A 169 14.89 6.37 8.53
N ASP A 170 15.51 5.75 9.53
CA ASP A 170 14.88 5.54 10.84
C ASP A 170 14.66 6.86 11.58
N ARG A 171 15.63 7.78 11.53
CA ARG A 171 15.44 9.15 12.09
C ARG A 171 14.33 9.91 11.38
N LEU A 172 14.27 9.85 10.05
CA LEU A 172 13.19 10.44 9.28
C LEU A 172 11.83 9.83 9.64
N TRP A 173 11.77 8.50 9.79
CA TRP A 173 10.56 7.82 10.24
C TRP A 173 10.11 8.28 11.62
N GLU A 174 11.02 8.38 12.59
CA GLU A 174 10.71 8.86 13.94
C GLU A 174 10.22 10.31 13.97
N ALA A 175 10.68 11.15 13.06
CA ALA A 175 10.17 12.52 12.92
C ALA A 175 8.75 12.51 12.29
N ALA A 176 8.58 11.80 11.18
CA ALA A 176 7.34 11.80 10.40
C ALA A 176 6.15 11.16 11.14
N ARG A 177 6.37 10.05 11.89
CA ARG A 177 5.28 9.36 12.58
C ARG A 177 4.60 10.19 13.67
N LYS A 178 5.25 11.25 14.16
CA LYS A 178 4.68 12.17 15.16
C LYS A 178 3.56 13.05 14.59
N LEU A 179 3.56 13.26 13.28
CA LEU A 179 2.56 14.07 12.58
C LEU A 179 1.22 13.35 12.39
N HIS A 180 1.25 12.03 12.40
CA HIS A 180 0.12 11.22 12.00
C HIS A 180 -0.27 10.29 13.14
N GLY A 181 -1.55 10.30 13.50
CA GLY A 181 -2.07 9.39 14.53
C GLY A 181 -2.03 7.93 14.09
N CYS A 182 -2.08 7.66 12.79
CA CYS A 182 -2.07 6.32 12.26
C CYS A 182 -1.33 6.25 10.92
N MET A 183 -0.26 5.46 10.83
CA MET A 183 0.43 5.21 9.57
C MET A 183 1.16 3.86 9.58
N VAL A 184 1.31 3.28 8.41
CA VAL A 184 2.13 2.08 8.22
C VAL A 184 3.59 2.42 8.51
N VAL A 185 4.30 1.55 9.21
CA VAL A 185 5.73 1.73 9.55
C VAL A 185 6.57 1.85 8.28
N ARG A 186 7.47 2.84 8.29
CA ARG A 186 8.33 3.21 7.15
C ARG A 186 9.80 3.39 7.54
N ASP A 187 10.29 2.46 8.35
CA ASP A 187 11.70 2.41 8.77
C ASP A 187 12.63 1.82 7.70
N SER A 188 13.93 1.83 7.96
CA SER A 188 14.98 1.30 7.08
C SER A 188 14.84 -0.19 6.78
N ARG A 189 14.13 -0.95 7.61
CA ARG A 189 13.87 -2.38 7.47
C ARG A 189 12.59 -2.66 6.67
N THR A 190 11.54 -1.91 6.95
CA THR A 190 10.20 -2.15 6.40
C THR A 190 10.03 -1.60 4.98
N LEU A 191 10.56 -0.42 4.71
CA LEU A 191 10.43 0.22 3.38
C LEU A 191 11.03 -0.61 2.24
N PRO A 192 12.29 -1.08 2.30
CA PRO A 192 12.85 -1.90 1.21
C PRO A 192 12.08 -3.19 1.00
N TRP A 193 11.63 -3.84 2.08
CA TRP A 193 10.76 -5.01 1.99
C TRP A 193 9.43 -4.68 1.29
N LYS A 194 8.80 -3.57 1.66
CA LYS A 194 7.51 -3.12 1.13
C LYS A 194 7.60 -2.72 -0.35
N LEU A 195 8.66 -2.04 -0.76
CA LEU A 195 8.90 -1.66 -2.16
C LEU A 195 9.26 -2.87 -3.04
N GLY A 196 9.97 -3.85 -2.49
CA GLY A 196 10.38 -5.07 -3.17
C GLY A 196 11.29 -4.85 -4.36
N GLU A 197 11.31 -5.84 -5.25
CA GLU A 197 12.14 -5.85 -6.44
C GLU A 197 11.61 -4.97 -7.58
N ALA A 198 10.44 -4.35 -7.42
CA ALA A 198 9.93 -3.44 -8.42
C ALA A 198 10.92 -2.28 -8.59
N GLN A 199 11.24 -1.95 -9.84
CA GLN A 199 12.10 -0.82 -10.16
C GLN A 199 11.44 0.50 -9.75
N HIS A 200 11.76 0.96 -8.56
CA HIS A 200 11.37 2.28 -8.07
C HIS A 200 12.54 3.26 -8.22
N GLU A 201 12.23 4.47 -8.61
CA GLU A 201 13.12 5.60 -8.40
C GLU A 201 12.94 6.05 -6.95
N VAL A 202 13.96 5.84 -6.13
CA VAL A 202 13.96 6.22 -4.71
C VAL A 202 14.82 7.46 -4.54
N ILE A 203 14.21 8.55 -4.11
CA ILE A 203 14.86 9.85 -3.96
C ILE A 203 14.90 10.27 -2.50
N ALA A 204 16.09 10.58 -2.04
CA ALA A 204 16.37 11.20 -0.76
C ALA A 204 16.37 12.73 -0.91
N VAL A 205 15.73 13.43 0.02
CA VAL A 205 15.78 14.89 0.12
C VAL A 205 16.51 15.29 1.39
N GLY A 206 17.59 16.02 1.22
CA GLY A 206 18.46 16.49 2.30
C GLY A 206 18.29 17.98 2.56
N ARG A 207 18.50 18.39 3.82
CA ARG A 207 18.65 19.77 4.27
C ARG A 207 19.70 19.81 5.39
N ASP A 208 20.71 20.66 5.24
CA ASP A 208 21.79 20.83 6.24
C ASP A 208 22.51 19.52 6.62
N GLY A 209 22.63 18.59 5.65
CA GLY A 209 23.26 17.28 5.85
C GLY A 209 22.35 16.19 6.40
N GLU A 210 21.13 16.53 6.81
CA GLU A 210 20.15 15.58 7.34
C GLU A 210 19.15 15.13 6.26
N LEU A 211 18.70 13.86 6.33
CA LEU A 211 17.62 13.34 5.51
C LEU A 211 16.29 13.84 6.05
N VAL A 212 15.60 14.69 5.29
CA VAL A 212 14.31 15.30 5.69
C VAL A 212 13.13 14.85 4.84
N GLY A 213 13.40 14.12 3.76
CA GLY A 213 12.34 13.57 2.92
C GLY A 213 12.82 12.38 2.11
N LEU A 214 11.88 11.49 1.77
CA LEU A 214 12.09 10.32 0.95
C LEU A 214 10.87 10.06 0.09
N SER A 215 11.07 9.72 -1.18
CA SER A 215 9.99 9.28 -2.05
C SER A 215 10.41 8.06 -2.87
N ALA A 216 9.46 7.16 -3.14
CA ALA A 216 9.64 6.08 -4.09
C ALA A 216 8.52 6.13 -5.14
N SER A 217 8.90 6.08 -6.41
CA SER A 217 7.95 6.25 -7.52
C SER A 217 8.36 5.41 -8.72
N ARG A 218 7.40 5.09 -9.59
CA ARG A 218 7.65 4.30 -10.81
C ARG A 218 6.58 4.54 -11.87
N GLN A 219 6.87 4.16 -13.10
CA GLN A 219 5.84 4.06 -14.11
C GLN A 219 4.94 2.86 -13.79
N ARG A 220 3.64 3.07 -13.79
CA ARG A 220 2.69 1.99 -13.65
C ARG A 220 2.66 1.17 -14.96
N LYS A 221 2.79 -0.15 -14.81
CA LYS A 221 2.87 -1.06 -15.97
C LYS A 221 1.69 -0.85 -16.92
N ASN A 222 2.01 -0.62 -18.19
CA ASN A 222 1.04 -0.40 -19.26
C ASN A 222 0.17 0.87 -19.14
N GLU A 223 0.54 1.84 -18.32
CA GLU A 223 -0.18 3.10 -18.17
C GLU A 223 0.72 4.31 -18.50
N GLU A 224 0.08 5.39 -18.95
CA GLU A 224 0.73 6.67 -19.25
C GLU A 224 0.90 7.52 -17.96
N GLN A 225 1.15 6.86 -16.84
CA GLN A 225 1.24 7.56 -15.57
C GLN A 225 2.48 7.14 -14.78
N TRP A 226 3.07 8.12 -14.10
CA TRP A 226 4.07 7.96 -13.08
C TRP A 226 3.39 7.97 -11.72
N LEU A 227 3.51 6.89 -10.96
CA LEU A 227 2.85 6.73 -9.66
C LEU A 227 3.85 7.01 -8.55
N VAL A 228 3.50 7.90 -7.63
CA VAL A 228 4.19 8.03 -6.35
C VAL A 228 3.70 6.92 -5.44
N CYS A 229 4.56 5.93 -5.19
CA CYS A 229 4.24 4.74 -4.41
C CYS A 229 4.42 4.97 -2.91
N GLU A 230 5.49 5.68 -2.54
CA GLU A 230 5.81 6.07 -1.18
C GLU A 230 6.25 7.53 -1.13
N LEU A 231 5.92 8.17 -0.02
CA LEU A 231 6.37 9.50 0.31
C LEU A 231 6.50 9.60 1.83
N LEU A 232 7.60 10.10 2.33
CA LEU A 232 7.85 10.32 3.74
C LEU A 232 8.56 11.68 3.88
N ALA A 233 8.10 12.54 4.76
CA ALA A 233 8.72 13.82 5.03
C ALA A 233 8.75 14.07 6.55
N ALA A 234 9.77 14.78 7.01
CA ALA A 234 9.87 15.25 8.38
C ALA A 234 8.71 16.21 8.72
N ASP A 235 8.55 16.51 9.99
CA ASP A 235 7.55 17.45 10.52
C ASP A 235 7.84 18.90 10.11
N ASP A 236 7.71 19.15 8.80
CA ASP A 236 8.06 20.43 8.22
C ASP A 236 7.38 20.57 6.84
N ALA A 237 6.59 21.61 6.66
CA ALA A 237 5.90 21.89 5.41
C ALA A 237 6.88 22.09 4.24
N ASP A 238 8.05 22.68 4.48
CA ASP A 238 9.07 22.90 3.47
C ASP A 238 9.74 21.58 3.06
N ALA A 239 9.97 20.65 4.02
CA ALA A 239 10.47 19.32 3.74
C ALA A 239 9.45 18.51 2.89
N LEU A 240 8.17 18.57 3.22
CA LEU A 240 7.11 17.96 2.43
C LEU A 240 7.04 18.55 1.02
N HIS A 241 7.09 19.89 0.90
CA HIS A 241 7.12 20.58 -0.39
C HIS A 241 8.33 20.17 -1.22
N ALA A 242 9.54 20.16 -0.64
CA ALA A 242 10.75 19.75 -1.32
C ALA A 242 10.70 18.28 -1.77
N THR A 243 10.13 17.40 -0.95
CA THR A 243 9.97 15.97 -1.27
C THR A 243 9.01 15.77 -2.44
N ILE A 244 7.86 16.44 -2.46
CA ILE A 244 6.92 16.35 -3.57
C ILE A 244 7.54 17.00 -4.83
N THR A 245 8.21 18.14 -4.71
CA THR A 245 8.91 18.79 -5.83
C THR A 245 9.95 17.85 -6.45
N SER A 246 10.75 17.17 -5.64
CA SER A 246 11.78 16.26 -6.15
C SER A 246 11.22 15.09 -6.93
N VAL A 247 10.16 14.44 -6.45
CA VAL A 247 9.52 13.33 -7.17
C VAL A 247 8.81 13.81 -8.46
N VAL A 248 8.25 15.02 -8.46
CA VAL A 248 7.69 15.63 -9.68
C VAL A 248 8.77 15.87 -10.71
N ASN A 249 9.95 16.36 -10.32
CA ASN A 249 11.08 16.59 -11.23
C ASN A 249 11.61 15.27 -11.82
N VAL A 250 11.67 14.20 -11.03
CA VAL A 250 11.97 12.86 -11.55
C VAL A 250 10.93 12.42 -12.57
N ALA A 251 9.65 12.54 -12.24
CA ALA A 251 8.55 12.20 -13.13
C ALA A 251 8.58 13.02 -14.44
N HIS A 252 8.91 14.32 -14.35
CA HIS A 252 9.10 15.21 -15.51
C HIS A 252 10.23 14.72 -16.42
N ALA A 253 11.42 14.43 -15.86
CA ALA A 253 12.54 13.91 -16.62
C ALA A 253 12.22 12.57 -17.31
N LYS A 254 11.55 11.67 -16.60
CA LYS A 254 11.07 10.40 -17.17
C LYS A 254 10.01 10.59 -18.24
N ALA A 255 9.12 11.58 -18.10
CA ALA A 255 8.13 11.92 -19.11
C ALA A 255 8.81 12.40 -20.42
N LEU A 256 9.78 13.29 -20.32
CA LEU A 256 10.58 13.73 -21.47
C LEU A 256 11.31 12.57 -22.16
N ALA A 257 11.94 11.70 -21.39
CA ALA A 257 12.63 10.51 -21.91
C ALA A 257 11.67 9.50 -22.57
N SER A 258 10.39 9.51 -22.21
CA SER A 258 9.39 8.56 -22.73
C SER A 258 8.59 9.07 -23.92
N LEU A 259 8.83 10.27 -24.43
CA LEU A 259 8.01 10.89 -25.50
C LEU A 259 7.92 10.04 -26.77
N SER A 260 8.97 9.30 -27.12
CA SER A 260 8.99 8.38 -28.28
C SER A 260 8.50 6.96 -27.94
N SER A 261 8.15 6.69 -26.70
CA SER A 261 7.63 5.40 -26.27
C SER A 261 6.20 5.16 -26.78
N SER A 262 5.81 3.91 -26.97
CA SER A 262 4.43 3.53 -27.25
C SER A 262 3.44 3.91 -26.13
N LYS A 263 3.95 4.15 -24.92
CA LYS A 263 3.19 4.57 -23.74
C LYS A 263 3.96 5.67 -22.99
N PRO A 264 3.93 6.92 -23.50
CA PRO A 264 4.63 8.02 -22.86
C PRO A 264 3.98 8.38 -21.54
N ILE A 265 4.79 8.81 -20.58
CA ILE A 265 4.30 9.29 -19.29
C ILE A 265 3.66 10.67 -19.50
N ARG A 266 2.38 10.80 -19.17
CA ARG A 266 1.59 12.04 -19.38
C ARG A 266 1.15 12.70 -18.07
N LYS A 267 1.28 12.03 -16.96
CA LYS A 267 0.92 12.58 -15.64
C LYS A 267 1.70 11.89 -14.53
N VAL A 268 1.91 12.61 -13.44
CA VAL A 268 2.27 12.04 -12.14
C VAL A 268 1.03 12.02 -11.26
N THR A 269 0.88 10.95 -10.46
CA THR A 269 -0.27 10.76 -9.56
C THR A 269 0.20 10.36 -8.16
N LEU A 270 -0.53 10.82 -7.14
CA LEU A 270 -0.34 10.39 -5.75
C LEU A 270 -1.66 10.38 -4.98
N LEU A 271 -1.74 9.54 -3.95
CA LEU A 271 -2.80 9.64 -2.94
C LEU A 271 -2.47 10.80 -2.00
N VAL A 272 -3.48 11.58 -1.65
CA VAL A 272 -3.31 12.79 -0.84
C VAL A 272 -4.05 12.66 0.47
N THR A 273 -3.32 12.79 1.55
CA THR A 273 -3.87 12.93 2.90
C THR A 273 -4.11 14.42 3.23
N PRO A 274 -4.94 14.75 4.24
CA PRO A 274 -5.29 16.14 4.52
C PRO A 274 -4.09 17.09 4.67
N LEU A 275 -3.01 16.66 5.31
CA LEU A 275 -1.81 17.49 5.51
C LEU A 275 -1.04 17.77 4.22
N MET A 276 -1.18 16.93 3.20
CA MET A 276 -0.51 17.11 1.91
C MET A 276 -1.27 18.07 0.99
N GLU A 277 -2.56 18.24 1.19
CA GLU A 277 -3.42 18.94 0.23
C GLU A 277 -2.99 20.38 -0.06
N PRO A 278 -2.61 21.24 0.91
CA PRO A 278 -2.13 22.59 0.61
C PRO A 278 -0.89 22.60 -0.29
N VAL A 279 0.04 21.67 -0.04
CA VAL A 279 1.29 21.57 -0.81
C VAL A 279 1.04 21.10 -2.23
N VAL A 280 0.24 20.04 -2.43
CA VAL A 280 -0.03 19.56 -3.80
C VAL A 280 -0.80 20.59 -4.62
N ARG A 281 -1.70 21.37 -3.99
CA ARG A 281 -2.39 22.49 -4.66
C ARG A 281 -1.42 23.58 -5.11
N SER A 282 -0.48 23.99 -4.25
CA SER A 282 0.50 25.02 -4.59
C SER A 282 1.41 24.60 -5.73
N LEU A 283 1.67 23.29 -5.90
CA LEU A 283 2.43 22.70 -6.98
C LEU A 283 1.63 22.50 -8.28
N GLY A 284 0.36 22.87 -8.30
CA GLY A 284 -0.49 22.79 -9.50
C GLY A 284 -1.16 21.43 -9.73
N PHE A 285 -1.13 20.53 -8.76
CA PHE A 285 -1.91 19.30 -8.86
C PHE A 285 -3.40 19.60 -8.84
N VAL A 286 -4.15 18.76 -9.53
CA VAL A 286 -5.61 18.79 -9.55
C VAL A 286 -6.16 17.45 -9.05
N ARG A 287 -7.27 17.51 -8.32
CA ARG A 287 -7.93 16.29 -7.83
C ARG A 287 -8.47 15.50 -9.02
N ASP A 288 -8.20 14.19 -9.02
CA ASP A 288 -8.80 13.25 -9.98
C ASP A 288 -10.22 12.88 -9.54
N GLN A 289 -10.96 12.21 -10.39
CA GLN A 289 -12.33 11.75 -10.10
C GLN A 289 -12.38 10.56 -9.13
N TYR A 290 -11.24 9.96 -8.79
CA TYR A 290 -11.17 8.77 -7.94
C TYR A 290 -10.83 9.13 -6.50
N ASP A 291 -11.69 8.67 -5.59
CA ASP A 291 -11.44 8.63 -4.15
C ASP A 291 -11.33 7.18 -3.72
N PHE A 292 -10.22 6.83 -3.10
CA PHE A 292 -9.97 5.49 -2.60
C PHE A 292 -10.51 5.37 -1.18
N PRO A 293 -11.52 4.52 -0.92
CA PRO A 293 -12.07 4.36 0.41
C PRO A 293 -11.06 3.71 1.35
N LEU A 294 -11.02 4.15 2.59
CA LEU A 294 -10.37 3.42 3.68
C LEU A 294 -11.41 2.52 4.34
N VAL A 295 -11.14 1.23 4.37
CA VAL A 295 -11.96 0.25 5.08
C VAL A 295 -11.12 -0.45 6.15
N VAL A 296 -11.66 -0.55 7.36
CA VAL A 296 -10.97 -1.10 8.52
C VAL A 296 -11.87 -2.09 9.24
N HIS A 297 -11.31 -3.22 9.68
CA HIS A 297 -11.91 -4.12 10.63
C HIS A 297 -11.03 -4.20 11.87
N VAL A 298 -11.47 -3.60 12.95
CA VAL A 298 -10.76 -3.58 14.23
C VAL A 298 -10.86 -4.98 14.85
N LEU A 299 -9.71 -5.52 15.24
CA LEU A 299 -9.58 -6.86 15.87
C LEU A 299 -9.31 -6.74 17.37
N ASP A 300 -8.51 -5.75 17.78
CA ASP A 300 -8.16 -5.46 19.17
C ASP A 300 -9.32 -4.72 19.84
N GLU A 301 -9.91 -5.30 20.88
CA GLU A 301 -11.05 -4.73 21.61
C GLU A 301 -10.70 -3.42 22.36
N GLN A 302 -9.43 -3.11 22.52
CA GLN A 302 -8.98 -1.86 23.10
C GLN A 302 -9.01 -0.68 22.11
N LEU A 303 -9.13 -0.97 20.81
CA LEU A 303 -9.21 0.05 19.77
C LEU A 303 -10.65 0.44 19.51
N ARG A 304 -10.91 1.73 19.40
CA ARG A 304 -12.22 2.31 19.08
C ARG A 304 -12.25 2.76 17.63
N ALA A 305 -13.44 2.92 17.06
CA ALA A 305 -13.63 3.42 15.70
C ALA A 305 -12.98 4.80 15.47
N GLU A 306 -12.95 5.65 16.48
CA GLU A 306 -12.33 6.98 16.45
C GLU A 306 -10.79 6.91 16.31
N ASP A 307 -10.14 5.86 16.84
CA ASP A 307 -8.70 5.67 16.73
C ASP A 307 -8.26 5.42 15.29
N VAL A 308 -9.16 4.89 14.46
CA VAL A 308 -8.94 4.59 13.05
C VAL A 308 -9.65 5.56 12.10
N ASN A 309 -9.98 6.75 12.55
CA ASN A 309 -10.58 7.79 11.72
C ASN A 309 -9.63 8.22 10.58
N PRO A 310 -10.12 8.41 9.35
CA PRO A 310 -9.29 8.75 8.18
C PRO A 310 -8.47 10.02 8.33
N SER A 311 -8.95 11.00 9.08
CA SER A 311 -8.22 12.25 9.34
C SER A 311 -6.90 12.01 10.08
N ARG A 312 -6.75 10.87 10.75
CA ARG A 312 -5.55 10.48 11.48
C ARG A 312 -4.58 9.64 10.65
N TRP A 313 -5.06 9.10 9.53
CA TRP A 313 -4.27 8.21 8.69
C TRP A 313 -3.38 8.97 7.71
N TYR A 314 -2.17 8.47 7.62
CA TYR A 314 -1.28 8.74 6.49
C TYR A 314 -1.19 7.48 5.64
N VAL A 315 -1.56 7.59 4.37
CA VAL A 315 -1.53 6.49 3.41
C VAL A 315 -0.83 6.89 2.13
N THR A 316 -0.23 5.91 1.48
CA THR A 316 0.38 6.03 0.17
C THR A 316 -0.18 4.95 -0.76
N ALA A 317 0.14 5.02 -2.04
CA ALA A 317 -0.38 4.03 -3.02
C ALA A 317 0.16 2.60 -2.80
N ASN A 318 1.11 2.43 -1.89
CA ASN A 318 1.71 1.14 -1.55
C ASN A 318 1.15 0.53 -0.25
N ASP A 319 0.20 1.22 0.43
CA ASP A 319 -0.46 0.76 1.66
C ASP A 319 -1.67 -0.16 1.36
#